data_e61334b79fa80e8db862b510e75bf2e3
#
_entry.id   e61334b79fa80e8db862b510e75bf2e3
#
_cell.length_a   1.000
_cell.length_b   1.000
_cell.length_c   1.000
_cell.angle_alpha   90.00
_cell.angle_beta   90.00
_cell.angle_gamma   90.00
#
_symmetry.space_group_name_H-M   'P 1'
#
loop_
_entity.id
_entity.type
_entity.pdbx_description
1 polymer ?
#
loop_
_entity_poly.entity_id
_entity_poly.type
_entity_poly.pdbx_seq_one_letter_code
_entity_poly.pdbx_strand_id
1 'polypeptide(L)'
;DWIESDWRRASDANAIGDRLKDDKNHAIKAVCVVHNETSTGVTNRINEVRAAIDGAAHPALLMVDTVSSLGSIDYRHDDWGVDVTVAASQKGLMLPPGLCFNAISAKAMDANKQASLPRSYWDWGTMLKANIDGSFPYTPATNLLYALDEALAMLEEEGFPAVFARHARFAEASRRAAAAWGLELQCQEPRDYSDVLTAIRTPDGFNADDLRKLILDHFDLSLGAGLGKVQGQLFRIGHLGD
;
A
#
# COMPACT_ATOMS: atom_id res chain seq x y z
N ASP A 1 -2.14 16.37 -11.79
CA ASP A 1 -0.69 16.43 -11.96
C ASP A 1 -0.07 15.10 -11.61
N TRP A 2 1.01 14.76 -12.29
CA TRP A 2 1.76 13.53 -12.08
C TRP A 2 3.22 13.89 -11.80
N ILE A 3 3.78 13.35 -10.72
CA ILE A 3 5.20 13.50 -10.41
C ILE A 3 5.87 12.20 -10.87
N GLU A 4 6.67 12.28 -11.92
CA GLU A 4 7.45 11.15 -12.39
C GLU A 4 8.52 10.79 -11.37
N SER A 5 8.68 9.50 -11.12
CA SER A 5 9.71 8.96 -10.23
C SER A 5 10.38 7.74 -10.84
N ASP A 6 11.57 7.44 -10.37
CA ASP A 6 12.26 6.19 -10.67
C ASP A 6 11.51 5.04 -9.98
N TRP A 7 11.12 4.03 -10.78
CA TRP A 7 10.42 2.84 -10.26
C TRP A 7 11.29 1.94 -9.38
N ARG A 8 12.52 2.35 -9.13
CA ARG A 8 13.48 1.65 -8.27
C ARG A 8 13.66 2.32 -6.90
N ARG A 9 12.97 3.43 -6.63
CA ARG A 9 13.11 4.25 -5.43
C ARG A 9 11.76 4.70 -4.92
N ALA A 10 11.71 5.10 -3.64
CA ALA A 10 10.54 5.76 -3.07
C ALA A 10 10.27 7.11 -3.76
N SER A 11 9.02 7.56 -3.65
CA SER A 11 8.61 8.88 -4.14
C SER A 11 9.45 9.99 -3.48
N ASP A 12 9.88 10.98 -4.28
CA ASP A 12 10.65 12.11 -3.77
C ASP A 12 9.73 13.12 -3.06
N ALA A 13 9.79 13.12 -1.74
CA ALA A 13 9.03 14.06 -0.90
C ALA A 13 9.40 15.53 -1.19
N ASN A 14 10.64 15.83 -1.57
CA ASN A 14 11.05 17.19 -1.92
C ASN A 14 10.36 17.66 -3.21
N ALA A 15 10.31 16.81 -4.24
CA ALA A 15 9.60 17.12 -5.48
C ALA A 15 8.10 17.38 -5.22
N ILE A 16 7.47 16.62 -4.31
CA ILE A 16 6.10 16.86 -3.86
C ILE A 16 5.99 18.24 -3.20
N GLY A 17 6.87 18.55 -2.25
CA GLY A 17 6.89 19.83 -1.54
C GLY A 17 7.08 21.03 -2.49
N ASP A 18 8.00 20.92 -3.43
CA ASP A 18 8.29 21.98 -4.40
C ASP A 18 7.09 22.20 -5.36
N ARG A 19 6.48 21.11 -5.83
CA ARG A 19 5.25 21.20 -6.64
C ARG A 19 4.10 21.90 -5.90
N LEU A 20 3.96 21.64 -4.60
CA LEU A 20 2.94 22.29 -3.78
C LEU A 20 3.27 23.75 -3.50
N LYS A 21 4.53 24.12 -3.28
CA LYS A 21 4.95 25.52 -3.14
C LYS A 21 4.67 26.35 -4.39
N ASP A 22 4.72 25.72 -5.57
CA ASP A 22 4.43 26.37 -6.84
C ASP A 22 2.92 26.58 -7.08
N ASP A 23 2.07 25.79 -6.41
CA ASP A 23 0.61 25.91 -6.50
C ASP A 23 0.04 27.04 -5.61
N LYS A 24 0.34 28.28 -5.95
CA LYS A 24 -0.08 29.47 -5.19
C LYS A 24 -1.59 29.62 -5.06
N ASN A 25 -2.35 29.04 -5.96
CA ASN A 25 -3.82 29.12 -5.97
C ASN A 25 -4.48 27.95 -5.23
N HIS A 26 -3.70 27.03 -4.66
CA HIS A 26 -4.18 25.81 -4.01
C HIS A 26 -5.17 25.02 -4.89
N ALA A 27 -4.84 24.90 -6.18
CA ALA A 27 -5.63 24.12 -7.14
C ALA A 27 -5.53 22.61 -6.86
N ILE A 28 -4.38 22.16 -6.35
CA ILE A 28 -4.14 20.78 -5.93
C ILE A 28 -4.92 20.52 -4.63
N LYS A 29 -5.85 19.58 -4.67
CA LYS A 29 -6.73 19.28 -3.53
C LYS A 29 -6.26 18.09 -2.71
N ALA A 30 -5.50 17.20 -3.33
CA ALA A 30 -4.98 16.02 -2.66
C ALA A 30 -3.62 15.61 -3.23
N VAL A 31 -2.79 15.03 -2.37
CA VAL A 31 -1.58 14.27 -2.69
C VAL A 31 -1.92 12.80 -2.46
N CYS A 32 -1.88 12.01 -3.53
CA CYS A 32 -2.17 10.58 -3.49
C CYS A 32 -0.86 9.80 -3.56
N VAL A 33 -0.61 8.92 -2.59
CA VAL A 33 0.61 8.11 -2.50
C VAL A 33 0.25 6.67 -2.16
N VAL A 34 0.95 5.73 -2.77
CA VAL A 34 0.90 4.31 -2.37
C VAL A 34 1.92 4.09 -1.25
N HIS A 35 1.54 3.49 -0.12
CA HIS A 35 2.48 3.18 0.97
C HIS A 35 3.46 2.09 0.54
N ASN A 36 2.96 0.97 0.04
CA ASN A 36 3.79 -0.13 -0.46
C ASN A 36 3.44 -0.45 -1.91
N GLU A 37 4.37 -0.19 -2.84
CA GLU A 37 4.15 -0.40 -4.26
C GLU A 37 4.37 -1.86 -4.65
N THR A 38 3.27 -2.54 -4.95
CA THR A 38 3.24 -3.98 -5.24
C THR A 38 4.01 -4.37 -6.51
N SER A 39 4.14 -3.47 -7.49
CA SER A 39 4.86 -3.76 -8.74
C SER A 39 6.38 -3.74 -8.58
N THR A 40 6.90 -3.05 -7.58
CA THR A 40 8.33 -2.76 -7.45
C THR A 40 8.98 -3.25 -6.15
N GLY A 41 8.16 -3.52 -5.11
CA GLY A 41 8.68 -3.82 -3.77
C GLY A 41 9.31 -2.61 -3.08
N VAL A 42 8.78 -1.42 -3.36
CA VAL A 42 9.21 -0.15 -2.75
C VAL A 42 8.17 0.29 -1.72
N THR A 43 8.62 0.61 -0.52
CA THR A 43 7.80 1.22 0.54
C THR A 43 8.08 2.72 0.61
N ASN A 44 7.05 3.54 0.43
CA ASN A 44 7.15 5.00 0.50
C ASN A 44 7.11 5.51 1.95
N ARG A 45 7.84 6.59 2.22
CA ARG A 45 7.93 7.22 3.53
C ARG A 45 6.82 8.25 3.70
N ILE A 46 5.67 7.82 4.21
CA ILE A 46 4.46 8.65 4.31
C ILE A 46 4.65 9.85 5.23
N ASN A 47 5.38 9.67 6.34
CA ASN A 47 5.74 10.76 7.23
C ASN A 47 6.61 11.85 6.54
N GLU A 48 7.51 11.47 5.62
CA GLU A 48 8.29 12.44 4.84
C GLU A 48 7.39 13.20 3.85
N VAL A 49 6.44 12.52 3.21
CA VAL A 49 5.44 13.16 2.34
C VAL A 49 4.57 14.14 3.15
N ARG A 50 4.10 13.76 4.35
CA ARG A 50 3.37 14.67 5.24
C ARG A 50 4.20 15.90 5.57
N ALA A 51 5.45 15.71 5.99
CA ALA A 51 6.35 16.81 6.30
C ALA A 51 6.57 17.76 5.10
N ALA A 52 6.61 17.24 3.88
CA ALA A 52 6.73 18.05 2.66
C ALA A 52 5.48 18.91 2.40
N ILE A 53 4.28 18.36 2.62
CA ILE A 53 3.01 19.09 2.51
C ILE A 53 2.95 20.21 3.55
N ASP A 54 3.33 19.92 4.80
CA ASP A 54 3.36 20.88 5.90
C ASP A 54 4.41 21.99 5.66
N GLY A 55 5.61 21.60 5.21
CA GLY A 55 6.66 22.54 4.84
C GLY A 55 6.32 23.46 3.68
N ALA A 56 5.39 23.05 2.80
CA ALA A 56 4.82 23.88 1.76
C ALA A 56 3.68 24.79 2.28
N ALA A 57 3.24 24.62 3.52
CA ALA A 57 2.05 25.27 4.10
C ALA A 57 0.80 25.09 3.20
N HIS A 58 0.66 23.92 2.57
CA HIS A 58 -0.36 23.66 1.56
C HIS A 58 -1.57 22.89 2.15
N PRO A 59 -2.83 23.29 1.84
CA PRO A 59 -4.03 22.70 2.43
C PRO A 59 -4.43 21.33 1.84
N ALA A 60 -3.70 20.79 0.85
CA ALA A 60 -4.03 19.51 0.22
C ALA A 60 -4.21 18.37 1.24
N LEU A 61 -5.14 17.47 0.95
CA LEU A 61 -5.30 16.22 1.69
C LEU A 61 -4.14 15.27 1.37
N LEU A 62 -3.69 14.51 2.36
CA LEU A 62 -2.82 13.35 2.13
C LEU A 62 -3.68 12.10 2.08
N MET A 63 -3.70 11.45 0.92
CA MET A 63 -4.45 10.22 0.67
C MET A 63 -3.49 9.07 0.40
N VAL A 64 -3.60 7.99 1.15
CA VAL A 64 -2.64 6.87 1.11
C VAL A 64 -3.33 5.56 0.80
N ASP A 65 -2.83 4.87 -0.22
CA ASP A 65 -3.17 3.48 -0.50
C ASP A 65 -2.28 2.56 0.33
N THR A 66 -2.89 1.80 1.22
CA THR A 66 -2.23 0.81 2.08
C THR A 66 -2.70 -0.61 1.78
N VAL A 67 -3.33 -0.84 0.63
CA VAL A 67 -3.91 -2.15 0.29
C VAL A 67 -2.92 -3.29 0.48
N SER A 68 -1.65 -3.11 0.13
CA SER A 68 -0.64 -4.17 0.26
C SER A 68 0.25 -4.07 1.51
N SER A 69 -0.01 -3.12 2.42
CA SER A 69 0.83 -2.89 3.60
C SER A 69 0.10 -2.98 4.94
N LEU A 70 -1.20 -2.60 4.98
CA LEU A 70 -1.96 -2.58 6.23
C LEU A 70 -2.00 -3.97 6.88
N GLY A 71 -1.72 -4.03 8.18
CA GLY A 71 -1.64 -5.29 8.94
C GLY A 71 -0.31 -6.03 8.81
N SER A 72 0.64 -5.56 7.98
CA SER A 72 1.91 -6.27 7.74
C SER A 72 3.15 -5.37 7.83
N ILE A 73 3.02 -4.08 7.55
CA ILE A 73 4.06 -3.07 7.71
C ILE A 73 3.55 -2.02 8.70
N ASP A 74 4.41 -1.48 9.57
CA ASP A 74 4.05 -0.39 10.48
C ASP A 74 3.51 0.80 9.70
N TYR A 75 2.24 1.13 9.95
CA TYR A 75 1.54 2.23 9.32
C TYR A 75 0.71 2.99 10.36
N ARG A 76 0.87 4.31 10.42
CA ARG A 76 0.32 5.15 11.49
C ARG A 76 -0.50 6.30 10.90
N HIS A 77 -1.79 6.06 10.68
CA HIS A 77 -2.71 7.04 10.08
C HIS A 77 -2.70 8.38 10.83
N ASP A 78 -2.94 8.34 12.13
CA ASP A 78 -3.08 9.54 12.94
C ASP A 78 -1.72 10.22 13.20
N ASP A 79 -0.72 9.44 13.62
CA ASP A 79 0.62 9.96 13.96
C ASP A 79 1.30 10.64 12.76
N TRP A 80 1.04 10.13 11.55
CA TRP A 80 1.59 10.71 10.31
C TRP A 80 0.68 11.74 9.67
N GLY A 81 -0.46 12.09 10.30
CA GLY A 81 -1.38 13.11 9.82
C GLY A 81 -1.96 12.80 8.44
N VAL A 82 -2.26 11.54 8.18
CA VAL A 82 -2.90 11.11 6.93
C VAL A 82 -4.38 11.51 6.96
N ASP A 83 -4.89 12.02 5.86
CA ASP A 83 -6.28 12.46 5.77
C ASP A 83 -7.22 11.36 5.30
N VAL A 84 -6.77 10.49 4.40
CA VAL A 84 -7.52 9.32 3.93
C VAL A 84 -6.59 8.14 3.77
N THR A 85 -6.94 7.02 4.38
CA THR A 85 -6.30 5.73 4.14
C THR A 85 -7.28 4.79 3.45
N VAL A 86 -6.82 4.12 2.41
CA VAL A 86 -7.57 3.05 1.73
C VAL A 86 -6.85 1.74 1.94
N ALA A 87 -7.59 0.71 2.38
CA ALA A 87 -7.09 -0.65 2.56
C ALA A 87 -8.11 -1.69 2.09
N ALA A 88 -7.69 -2.93 1.95
CA ALA A 88 -8.54 -4.02 1.51
C ALA A 88 -8.27 -5.32 2.28
N SER A 89 -9.26 -6.21 2.28
CA SER A 89 -9.28 -7.41 3.11
C SER A 89 -8.26 -8.49 2.70
N GLN A 90 -7.93 -8.60 1.39
CA GLN A 90 -7.22 -9.76 0.81
C GLN A 90 -5.70 -9.67 0.88
N LYS A 91 -5.14 -8.88 1.77
CA LYS A 91 -3.69 -8.71 1.95
C LYS A 91 -3.31 -9.00 3.41
N GLY A 92 -2.67 -8.09 4.11
CA GLY A 92 -2.25 -8.29 5.48
C GLY A 92 -3.35 -8.66 6.48
N LEU A 93 -4.62 -8.44 6.12
CA LEU A 93 -5.76 -8.90 6.91
C LEU A 93 -6.19 -10.33 6.62
N MET A 94 -5.50 -11.05 5.73
CA MET A 94 -5.63 -12.51 5.52
C MET A 94 -7.01 -13.03 5.10
N LEU A 95 -7.88 -12.17 4.55
CA LEU A 95 -9.21 -12.55 4.08
C LEU A 95 -9.26 -12.73 2.56
N PRO A 96 -10.33 -13.32 2.02
CA PRO A 96 -10.68 -13.17 0.61
C PRO A 96 -10.95 -11.69 0.25
N PRO A 97 -10.80 -11.30 -1.04
CA PRO A 97 -11.20 -9.98 -1.50
C PRO A 97 -12.71 -9.76 -1.33
N GLY A 98 -13.13 -8.54 -0.96
CA GLY A 98 -14.54 -8.20 -0.85
C GLY A 98 -14.84 -7.10 0.17
N LEU A 99 -13.91 -6.74 1.05
CA LEU A 99 -14.05 -5.59 1.94
C LEU A 99 -13.03 -4.51 1.58
N CYS A 100 -13.47 -3.27 1.67
CA CYS A 100 -12.62 -2.08 1.58
C CYS A 100 -12.76 -1.28 2.88
N PHE A 101 -11.65 -0.81 3.40
CA PHE A 101 -11.59 0.00 4.62
C PHE A 101 -11.13 1.40 4.29
N ASN A 102 -11.77 2.40 4.91
CA ASN A 102 -11.36 3.80 4.80
C ASN A 102 -11.21 4.37 6.21
N ALA A 103 -10.00 4.84 6.56
CA ALA A 103 -9.82 5.72 7.70
C ALA A 103 -9.81 7.17 7.19
N ILE A 104 -10.56 8.08 7.86
CA ILE A 104 -10.88 9.39 7.34
C ILE A 104 -10.71 10.43 8.43
N SER A 105 -9.85 11.44 8.20
CA SER A 105 -9.63 12.55 9.12
C SER A 105 -10.83 13.52 9.15
N ALA A 106 -10.94 14.32 10.20
CA ALA A 106 -11.92 15.40 10.27
C ALA A 106 -11.77 16.38 9.10
N LYS A 107 -10.54 16.70 8.68
CA LYS A 107 -10.23 17.55 7.53
C LYS A 107 -10.78 16.96 6.23
N ALA A 108 -10.63 15.65 6.01
CA ALA A 108 -11.19 14.97 4.84
C ALA A 108 -12.73 14.96 4.87
N MET A 109 -13.35 14.79 6.05
CA MET A 109 -14.80 14.88 6.20
C MET A 109 -15.34 16.27 5.91
N ASP A 110 -14.63 17.31 6.29
CA ASP A 110 -15.02 18.70 5.96
C ASP A 110 -14.89 18.97 4.45
N ALA A 111 -13.85 18.47 3.80
CA ALA A 111 -13.73 18.52 2.35
C ALA A 111 -14.85 17.73 1.64
N ASN A 112 -15.24 16.57 2.18
CA ASN A 112 -16.34 15.75 1.64
C ASN A 112 -17.69 16.50 1.64
N LYS A 113 -17.97 17.34 2.66
CA LYS A 113 -19.20 18.16 2.71
C LYS A 113 -19.28 19.18 1.57
N GLN A 114 -18.15 19.62 1.05
CA GLN A 114 -18.04 20.62 -0.03
C GLN A 114 -17.95 19.97 -1.41
N ALA A 115 -17.78 18.65 -1.49
CA ALA A 115 -17.64 17.92 -2.75
C ALA A 115 -18.99 17.89 -3.50
N SER A 116 -18.96 18.24 -4.79
CA SER A 116 -20.14 18.39 -5.64
C SER A 116 -20.38 17.23 -6.61
N LEU A 117 -19.44 16.29 -6.75
CA LEU A 117 -19.61 15.13 -7.61
C LEU A 117 -20.74 14.23 -7.05
N PRO A 118 -21.70 13.81 -7.89
CA PRO A 118 -22.75 12.87 -7.47
C PRO A 118 -22.15 11.57 -6.95
N ARG A 119 -22.61 11.13 -5.80
CA ARG A 119 -22.23 9.86 -5.18
C ARG A 119 -23.38 9.26 -4.41
N SER A 120 -23.40 7.95 -4.26
CA SER A 120 -24.40 7.21 -3.51
C SER A 120 -23.73 6.11 -2.69
N TYR A 121 -23.29 5.02 -3.33
CA TYR A 121 -22.65 3.90 -2.66
C TYR A 121 -21.37 4.29 -1.89
N TRP A 122 -20.60 5.24 -2.40
CA TRP A 122 -19.34 5.72 -1.81
C TRP A 122 -19.50 7.02 -1.00
N ASP A 123 -20.69 7.25 -0.45
CA ASP A 123 -20.93 8.41 0.41
C ASP A 123 -20.55 8.11 1.85
N TRP A 124 -19.45 8.70 2.31
CA TRP A 124 -18.96 8.53 3.69
C TRP A 124 -19.96 9.01 4.74
N GLY A 125 -20.73 10.08 4.46
CA GLY A 125 -21.73 10.59 5.39
C GLY A 125 -22.85 9.57 5.64
N THR A 126 -23.31 8.91 4.59
CA THR A 126 -24.31 7.83 4.68
C THR A 126 -23.75 6.60 5.41
N MET A 127 -22.49 6.22 5.10
CA MET A 127 -21.82 5.11 5.78
C MET A 127 -21.66 5.37 7.28
N LEU A 128 -21.12 6.51 7.67
CA LEU A 128 -20.90 6.88 9.07
C LEU A 128 -22.20 6.94 9.85
N LYS A 129 -23.27 7.49 9.26
CA LYS A 129 -24.59 7.53 9.90
C LYS A 129 -25.13 6.13 10.21
N ALA A 130 -24.99 5.19 9.29
CA ALA A 130 -25.40 3.81 9.51
C ALA A 130 -24.52 3.10 10.54
N ASN A 131 -23.21 3.32 10.50
CA ASN A 131 -22.26 2.68 11.41
C ASN A 131 -22.44 3.11 12.88
N ILE A 132 -22.93 4.33 13.16
CA ILE A 132 -23.26 4.76 14.54
C ILE A 132 -24.23 3.79 15.22
N ASP A 133 -25.20 3.26 14.46
CA ASP A 133 -26.20 2.32 14.96
C ASP A 133 -25.77 0.84 14.77
N GLY A 134 -24.50 0.58 14.44
CA GLY A 134 -23.97 -0.77 14.18
C GLY A 134 -24.54 -1.41 12.91
N SER A 135 -24.99 -0.61 11.94
CA SER A 135 -25.57 -1.08 10.69
C SER A 135 -24.81 -0.58 9.47
N PHE A 136 -25.26 -0.97 8.28
CA PHE A 136 -24.69 -0.55 7.00
C PHE A 136 -25.81 0.00 6.11
N PRO A 137 -25.55 0.99 5.24
CA PRO A 137 -26.57 1.55 4.35
C PRO A 137 -26.99 0.57 3.23
N TYR A 138 -26.17 -0.46 2.99
CA TYR A 138 -26.42 -1.54 2.03
C TYR A 138 -26.11 -2.89 2.68
N THR A 139 -26.62 -3.98 2.13
CA THR A 139 -26.36 -5.33 2.67
C THR A 139 -24.87 -5.62 2.72
N PRO A 140 -24.27 -5.80 3.91
CA PRO A 140 -22.84 -6.06 4.04
C PRO A 140 -22.51 -7.51 3.71
N ALA A 141 -21.24 -7.77 3.38
CA ALA A 141 -20.71 -9.11 3.22
C ALA A 141 -20.48 -9.76 4.60
N THR A 142 -21.54 -10.20 5.27
CA THR A 142 -21.51 -10.66 6.67
C THR A 142 -20.51 -11.78 6.92
N ASN A 143 -20.37 -12.73 5.99
CA ASN A 143 -19.39 -13.81 6.12
C ASN A 143 -17.95 -13.27 6.19
N LEU A 144 -17.64 -12.22 5.42
CA LEU A 144 -16.32 -11.58 5.47
C LEU A 144 -16.13 -10.75 6.76
N LEU A 145 -17.21 -10.21 7.34
CA LEU A 145 -17.13 -9.50 8.62
C LEU A 145 -16.80 -10.46 9.77
N TYR A 146 -17.41 -11.66 9.81
CA TYR A 146 -17.03 -12.70 10.77
C TYR A 146 -15.58 -13.17 10.57
N ALA A 147 -15.16 -13.34 9.32
CA ALA A 147 -13.76 -13.69 9.03
C ALA A 147 -12.79 -12.56 9.41
N LEU A 148 -13.20 -11.29 9.27
CA LEU A 148 -12.43 -10.14 9.72
C LEU A 148 -12.22 -10.12 11.23
N ASP A 149 -13.29 -10.43 12.00
CA ASP A 149 -13.22 -10.51 13.45
C ASP A 149 -12.16 -11.53 13.89
N GLU A 150 -12.19 -12.73 13.30
CA GLU A 150 -11.18 -13.77 13.55
C GLU A 150 -9.77 -13.33 13.13
N ALA A 151 -9.61 -12.76 11.93
CA ALA A 151 -8.32 -12.30 11.44
C ALA A 151 -7.71 -11.21 12.34
N LEU A 152 -8.52 -10.28 12.83
CA LEU A 152 -8.07 -9.26 13.77
C LEU A 152 -7.68 -9.88 15.11
N ALA A 153 -8.46 -10.84 15.63
CA ALA A 153 -8.11 -11.56 16.85
C ALA A 153 -6.76 -12.29 16.72
N MET A 154 -6.48 -12.94 15.59
CA MET A 154 -5.17 -13.59 15.33
C MET A 154 -4.03 -12.57 15.34
N LEU A 155 -4.19 -11.42 14.68
CA LEU A 155 -3.17 -10.35 14.64
C LEU A 155 -2.95 -9.73 16.03
N GLU A 156 -4.01 -9.56 16.82
CA GLU A 156 -3.92 -9.06 18.20
C GLU A 156 -3.26 -10.08 19.13
N GLU A 157 -3.53 -11.36 18.99
CA GLU A 157 -2.90 -12.44 19.76
C GLU A 157 -1.38 -12.50 19.50
N GLU A 158 -0.94 -12.39 18.25
CA GLU A 158 0.49 -12.30 17.90
C GLU A 158 1.09 -10.97 18.36
N GLY A 159 0.32 -9.88 18.31
CA GLY A 159 0.71 -8.51 18.55
C GLY A 159 1.37 -7.86 17.33
N PHE A 160 0.91 -6.64 16.94
CA PHE A 160 1.37 -5.97 15.74
C PHE A 160 2.89 -5.80 15.61
N PRO A 161 3.65 -5.48 16.68
CA PRO A 161 5.11 -5.45 16.57
C PRO A 161 5.73 -6.80 16.19
N ALA A 162 5.18 -7.93 16.65
CA ALA A 162 5.65 -9.26 16.29
C ALA A 162 5.27 -9.61 14.84
N VAL A 163 4.05 -9.25 14.42
CA VAL A 163 3.60 -9.39 13.02
C VAL A 163 4.54 -8.64 12.07
N PHE A 164 4.88 -7.39 12.35
CA PHE A 164 5.79 -6.60 11.52
C PHE A 164 7.20 -7.21 11.49
N ALA A 165 7.71 -7.65 12.65
CA ALA A 165 9.02 -8.32 12.74
C ALA A 165 9.05 -9.64 11.97
N ARG A 166 7.95 -10.41 11.95
CA ARG A 166 7.81 -11.65 11.17
C ARG A 166 7.89 -11.35 9.67
N HIS A 167 7.15 -10.37 9.18
CA HIS A 167 7.20 -9.95 7.77
C HIS A 167 8.59 -9.46 7.36
N ALA A 168 9.22 -8.61 8.18
CA ALA A 168 10.58 -8.13 7.94
C ALA A 168 11.60 -9.28 7.85
N ARG A 169 11.45 -10.32 8.70
CA ARG A 169 12.30 -11.52 8.67
C ARG A 169 12.13 -12.33 7.38
N PHE A 170 10.89 -12.51 6.90
CA PHE A 170 10.63 -13.22 5.65
C PHE A 170 11.12 -12.44 4.44
N ALA A 171 10.94 -11.13 4.46
CA ALA A 171 11.48 -10.23 3.44
C ALA A 171 13.01 -10.32 3.37
N GLU A 172 13.67 -10.27 4.51
CA GLU A 172 15.14 -10.40 4.58
C GLU A 172 15.61 -11.77 4.07
N ALA A 173 14.93 -12.86 4.40
CA ALA A 173 15.24 -14.18 3.88
C ALA A 173 15.14 -14.22 2.34
N SER A 174 14.10 -13.63 1.77
CA SER A 174 13.89 -13.55 0.32
C SER A 174 14.98 -12.69 -0.36
N ARG A 175 15.36 -11.56 0.24
CA ARG A 175 16.44 -10.71 -0.26
C ARG A 175 17.81 -11.41 -0.22
N ARG A 176 18.10 -12.14 0.87
CA ARG A 176 19.33 -12.96 0.96
C ARG A 176 19.37 -14.05 -0.07
N ALA A 177 18.25 -14.71 -0.33
CA ALA A 177 18.18 -15.72 -1.40
C ALA A 177 18.46 -15.09 -2.77
N ALA A 178 17.85 -13.95 -3.09
CA ALA A 178 18.12 -13.23 -4.34
C ALA A 178 19.60 -12.87 -4.49
N ALA A 179 20.23 -12.37 -3.42
CA ALA A 179 21.66 -12.05 -3.41
C ALA A 179 22.54 -13.30 -3.60
N ALA A 180 22.19 -14.42 -2.96
CA ALA A 180 22.91 -15.70 -3.13
C ALA A 180 22.79 -16.26 -4.56
N TRP A 181 21.70 -15.97 -5.26
CA TRP A 181 21.51 -16.31 -6.68
C TRP A 181 22.22 -15.33 -7.63
N GLY A 182 22.83 -14.28 -7.11
CA GLY A 182 23.47 -13.23 -7.91
C GLY A 182 22.46 -12.34 -8.66
N LEU A 183 21.21 -12.27 -8.18
CA LEU A 183 20.15 -11.47 -8.80
C LEU A 183 19.99 -10.12 -8.10
N GLU A 184 19.60 -9.12 -8.88
CA GLU A 184 19.41 -7.75 -8.43
C GLU A 184 17.96 -7.52 -7.98
N LEU A 185 17.77 -6.74 -6.90
CA LEU A 185 16.45 -6.29 -6.49
C LEU A 185 15.96 -5.13 -7.36
N GLN A 186 14.66 -5.04 -7.56
CA GLN A 186 14.06 -3.88 -8.24
C GLN A 186 14.23 -2.61 -7.40
N CYS A 187 13.93 -2.65 -6.10
CA CYS A 187 14.20 -1.55 -5.18
C CYS A 187 15.70 -1.44 -4.92
N GLN A 188 16.27 -0.23 -5.06
CA GLN A 188 17.71 0.01 -4.89
C GLN A 188 18.09 0.45 -3.48
N GLU A 189 17.18 1.16 -2.79
CA GLU A 189 17.48 1.75 -1.50
C GLU A 189 17.04 0.82 -0.36
N PRO A 190 17.97 0.31 0.47
CA PRO A 190 17.62 -0.61 1.56
C PRO A 190 16.59 -0.08 2.54
N ARG A 191 16.55 1.24 2.77
CA ARG A 191 15.57 1.87 3.66
C ARG A 191 14.14 1.82 3.11
N ASP A 192 13.98 1.58 1.80
CA ASP A 192 12.72 1.60 1.09
C ASP A 192 12.27 0.19 0.69
N TYR A 193 12.98 -0.86 1.13
CA TYR A 193 12.58 -2.24 0.85
C TYR A 193 11.23 -2.56 1.46
N SER A 194 10.40 -3.25 0.67
CA SER A 194 9.13 -3.78 1.15
C SER A 194 9.34 -4.98 2.08
N ASP A 195 8.55 -5.03 3.15
CA ASP A 195 8.51 -6.18 4.05
C ASP A 195 7.41 -7.20 3.67
N VAL A 196 6.65 -6.98 2.59
CA VAL A 196 5.56 -7.86 2.18
C VAL A 196 5.77 -8.52 0.81
N LEU A 197 6.71 -8.01 0.02
CA LEU A 197 7.12 -8.62 -1.23
C LEU A 197 8.55 -8.25 -1.60
N THR A 198 9.22 -9.16 -2.32
CA THR A 198 10.54 -8.93 -2.89
C THR A 198 10.44 -9.04 -4.40
N ALA A 199 10.69 -7.93 -5.12
CA ALA A 199 10.74 -7.89 -6.56
C ALA A 199 12.20 -8.07 -7.04
N ILE A 200 12.43 -9.10 -7.84
CA ILE A 200 13.77 -9.60 -8.23
C ILE A 200 13.89 -9.52 -9.74
N ARG A 201 14.89 -8.80 -10.23
CA ARG A 201 15.15 -8.64 -11.66
C ARG A 201 15.81 -9.89 -12.24
N THR A 202 15.37 -10.27 -13.44
CA THR A 202 16.13 -11.22 -14.25
C THR A 202 17.29 -10.52 -14.97
N PRO A 203 18.42 -11.20 -15.20
CA PRO A 203 19.52 -10.65 -16.00
C PRO A 203 19.05 -10.27 -17.42
N ASP A 204 19.78 -9.38 -18.06
CA ASP A 204 19.52 -8.98 -19.42
C ASP A 204 19.51 -10.20 -20.37
N GLY A 205 18.55 -10.23 -21.27
CA GLY A 205 18.35 -11.34 -22.21
C GLY A 205 17.48 -12.49 -21.69
N PHE A 206 17.08 -12.47 -20.41
CA PHE A 206 16.17 -13.47 -19.84
C PHE A 206 14.78 -12.88 -19.55
N ASN A 207 13.75 -13.61 -19.94
CA ASN A 207 12.36 -13.24 -19.66
C ASN A 207 11.93 -13.81 -18.29
N ALA A 208 11.47 -12.96 -17.40
CA ALA A 208 11.00 -13.38 -16.08
C ALA A 208 9.74 -14.26 -16.13
N ASP A 209 8.90 -14.11 -17.14
CA ASP A 209 7.69 -14.94 -17.28
C ASP A 209 8.04 -16.38 -17.69
N ASP A 210 9.08 -16.58 -18.52
CA ASP A 210 9.59 -17.90 -18.86
C ASP A 210 10.17 -18.60 -17.62
N LEU A 211 10.94 -17.86 -16.78
CA LEU A 211 11.46 -18.38 -15.52
C LEU A 211 10.32 -18.76 -14.56
N ARG A 212 9.30 -17.92 -14.43
CA ARG A 212 8.14 -18.21 -13.57
C ARG A 212 7.41 -19.48 -14.02
N LYS A 213 7.23 -19.64 -15.35
CA LYS A 213 6.62 -20.85 -15.92
C LYS A 213 7.45 -22.08 -15.59
N LEU A 214 8.76 -22.03 -15.78
CA LEU A 214 9.67 -23.13 -15.46
C LEU A 214 9.58 -23.53 -13.99
N ILE A 215 9.55 -22.55 -13.08
CA ILE A 215 9.45 -22.79 -11.63
C ILE A 215 8.10 -23.42 -11.27
N LEU A 216 7.01 -22.93 -11.87
CA LEU A 216 5.69 -23.52 -11.66
C LEU A 216 5.64 -24.99 -12.14
N ASP A 217 6.14 -25.24 -13.35
CA ASP A 217 6.09 -26.58 -13.97
C ASP A 217 6.94 -27.62 -13.22
N HIS A 218 8.07 -27.22 -12.60
CA HIS A 218 9.01 -28.15 -11.95
C HIS A 218 8.88 -28.23 -10.42
N PHE A 219 8.40 -27.16 -9.78
CA PHE A 219 8.41 -27.03 -8.32
C PHE A 219 7.02 -26.75 -7.73
N ASP A 220 5.99 -26.64 -8.56
CA ASP A 220 4.62 -26.28 -8.14
C ASP A 220 4.60 -24.94 -7.32
N LEU A 221 5.51 -24.03 -7.64
CA LEU A 221 5.66 -22.74 -6.97
C LEU A 221 5.22 -21.61 -7.89
N SER A 222 4.14 -20.91 -7.50
CA SER A 222 3.63 -19.75 -8.23
C SER A 222 4.29 -18.46 -7.77
N LEU A 223 5.05 -17.81 -8.65
CA LEU A 223 5.67 -16.52 -8.43
C LEU A 223 4.85 -15.38 -9.09
N GLY A 224 4.88 -14.19 -8.50
CA GLY A 224 4.24 -13.02 -9.07
C GLY A 224 4.92 -12.52 -10.36
N ALA A 225 4.15 -12.08 -11.36
CA ALA A 225 4.68 -11.45 -12.57
C ALA A 225 5.12 -10.01 -12.33
N GLY A 226 6.03 -9.48 -13.15
CA GLY A 226 6.25 -8.05 -13.27
C GLY A 226 4.99 -7.35 -13.80
N LEU A 227 4.73 -6.11 -13.38
CA LEU A 227 3.56 -5.33 -13.77
C LEU A 227 3.98 -4.06 -14.51
N GLY A 228 3.14 -3.62 -15.46
CA GLY A 228 3.36 -2.37 -16.19
C GLY A 228 4.74 -2.31 -16.86
N LYS A 229 5.52 -1.29 -16.55
CA LYS A 229 6.85 -1.05 -17.16
C LYS A 229 7.87 -2.15 -16.89
N VAL A 230 7.68 -2.99 -15.87
CA VAL A 230 8.60 -4.06 -15.46
C VAL A 230 8.12 -5.46 -15.84
N GLN A 231 7.09 -5.55 -16.66
CA GLN A 231 6.58 -6.83 -17.16
C GLN A 231 7.68 -7.58 -17.95
N GLY A 232 7.84 -8.87 -17.66
CA GLY A 232 8.87 -9.72 -18.28
C GLY A 232 10.31 -9.43 -17.80
N GLN A 233 10.55 -8.38 -17.01
CA GLN A 233 11.88 -7.99 -16.54
C GLN A 233 12.18 -8.43 -15.11
N LEU A 234 11.16 -8.77 -14.34
CA LEU A 234 11.28 -9.23 -12.95
C LEU A 234 10.17 -10.22 -12.58
N PHE A 235 10.42 -10.95 -11.52
CA PHE A 235 9.41 -11.74 -10.82
C PHE A 235 9.32 -11.28 -9.36
N ARG A 236 8.22 -11.64 -8.69
CA ARG A 236 7.98 -11.22 -7.32
C ARG A 236 7.76 -12.43 -6.41
N ILE A 237 8.39 -12.40 -5.24
CA ILE A 237 8.12 -13.31 -4.14
C ILE A 237 7.26 -12.56 -3.14
N GLY A 238 6.01 -12.98 -2.95
CA GLY A 238 5.14 -12.48 -1.90
C GLY A 238 5.40 -13.25 -0.60
N HIS A 239 5.46 -12.52 0.50
CA HIS A 239 5.62 -13.07 1.85
C HIS A 239 4.69 -12.34 2.82
N LEU A 240 3.49 -12.05 2.35
CA LEU A 240 2.41 -11.35 3.01
C LEU A 240 1.42 -12.36 3.59
N GLY A 241 0.90 -12.06 4.77
CA GLY A 241 -0.08 -12.86 5.46
C GLY A 241 0.54 -13.72 6.56
N ASP A 242 -0.06 -14.89 6.81
CA ASP A 242 0.42 -15.83 7.81
C ASP A 242 1.43 -16.84 7.21
#